data_b21dbc6d0816cada342c7dd51bd67a28
#
_entry.id   b21dbc6d0816cada342c7dd51bd67a28
#
_cell.length_a   1.000
_cell.length_b   1.000
_cell.length_c   1.000
_cell.angle_alpha   90.00
_cell.angle_beta   90.00
_cell.angle_gamma   90.00
#
_symmetry.space_group_name_H-M   'P 1'
#
loop_
_entity.id
_entity.type
_entity.pdbx_description
1 polymer ?
#
loop_
_entity_poly.entity_id
_entity_poly.type
_entity_poly.pdbx_seq_one_letter_code
_entity_poly.pdbx_strand_id
1 'polypeptide(L)'
;MISFAGGQPDPALFPLEELKNASELAFQKHGSQLLQYGISEGYIPLREKIFERYYKNINYQGLSPENILITTGSQQALDLIGKIFINPGDPILIERPGYLGAIQAFSLYEPFTIGVPLEDDGLDTFVLENTLSKTKPKFLYSNPTFQNPTGKTLSIEKRRRISEILRMENCILIEDNPYGEIRFESDTMPSIQSFYPERTISIGTFSKTLSPGFRVGWVCAPEEIINKLLIAKQASDLHSNILSQIVLNEYLNHYDLDLQIDKIRNSYKLKKEAMESALNRYLVEFADWISPKGGMFFWLNLKNDLNTMKLFETAIANNVAFVPGNPFYTGVAETNTMRINFSHSSIETIERGICRIGESIQKLSPISVQG
;
A
#
# COMPACT_ATOMS: atom_id res chain seq x y z
N MET A 1 5.52 -15.70 -20.06
CA MET A 1 4.51 -14.62 -19.93
C MET A 1 5.14 -13.44 -19.18
N ILE A 2 4.99 -12.21 -19.67
CA ILE A 2 5.38 -10.99 -18.97
C ILE A 2 4.25 -10.59 -18.04
N SER A 3 4.52 -10.31 -16.75
CA SER A 3 3.47 -9.95 -15.81
C SER A 3 3.74 -8.58 -15.15
N PHE A 4 2.83 -7.64 -15.38
CA PHE A 4 2.73 -6.37 -14.67
C PHE A 4 1.61 -6.36 -13.62
N ALA A 5 1.05 -7.54 -13.31
CA ALA A 5 -0.11 -7.66 -12.41
C ALA A 5 0.26 -7.57 -10.92
N GLY A 6 1.37 -8.18 -10.50
CA GLY A 6 1.76 -8.27 -9.10
C GLY A 6 2.22 -6.93 -8.51
N GLY A 7 1.99 -6.72 -7.22
CA GLY A 7 2.58 -5.63 -6.44
C GLY A 7 3.89 -6.07 -5.74
N GLN A 8 4.74 -6.80 -6.46
CA GLN A 8 5.96 -7.39 -5.90
C GLN A 8 7.16 -6.45 -6.05
N PRO A 9 7.99 -6.29 -4.99
CA PRO A 9 9.30 -5.66 -5.11
C PRO A 9 10.22 -6.43 -6.06
N ASP A 10 11.27 -5.76 -6.54
CA ASP A 10 12.33 -6.39 -7.32
C ASP A 10 13.20 -7.27 -6.42
N PRO A 11 13.27 -8.59 -6.63
CA PRO A 11 14.10 -9.47 -5.81
C PRO A 11 15.61 -9.21 -5.96
N ALA A 12 16.05 -8.60 -7.07
CA ALA A 12 17.46 -8.22 -7.26
C ALA A 12 17.92 -7.10 -6.31
N LEU A 13 16.98 -6.40 -5.68
CA LEU A 13 17.27 -5.32 -4.72
C LEU A 13 17.24 -5.79 -3.25
N PHE A 14 16.94 -7.05 -2.98
CA PHE A 14 16.95 -7.54 -1.59
C PHE A 14 18.40 -7.58 -1.07
N PRO A 15 18.67 -7.03 0.12
CA PRO A 15 20.02 -7.01 0.72
C PRO A 15 20.37 -8.37 1.31
N LEU A 16 20.64 -9.38 0.45
CA LEU A 16 20.75 -10.79 0.84
C LEU A 16 21.94 -11.03 1.78
N GLU A 17 23.12 -10.46 1.50
CA GLU A 17 24.29 -10.66 2.34
C GLU A 17 24.14 -9.98 3.69
N GLU A 18 23.59 -8.75 3.71
CA GLU A 18 23.31 -8.02 4.94
C GLU A 18 22.27 -8.76 5.81
N LEU A 19 21.22 -9.33 5.20
CA LEU A 19 20.22 -10.12 5.92
C LEU A 19 20.76 -11.46 6.42
N LYS A 20 21.63 -12.10 5.66
CA LYS A 20 22.34 -13.31 6.10
C LYS A 20 23.19 -13.01 7.34
N ASN A 21 24.02 -11.97 7.28
CA ASN A 21 24.87 -11.56 8.38
C ASN A 21 24.02 -11.16 9.63
N ALA A 22 22.93 -10.43 9.43
CA ALA A 22 21.99 -10.09 10.52
C ALA A 22 21.37 -11.35 11.15
N SER A 23 21.08 -12.37 10.34
CA SER A 23 20.57 -13.65 10.84
C SER A 23 21.62 -14.38 11.69
N GLU A 24 22.86 -14.45 11.23
CA GLU A 24 23.97 -15.05 11.99
C GLU A 24 24.18 -14.33 13.35
N LEU A 25 24.19 -12.99 13.34
CA LEU A 25 24.29 -12.18 14.54
C LEU A 25 23.11 -12.43 15.51
N ALA A 26 21.91 -12.57 14.97
CA ALA A 26 20.73 -12.88 15.77
C ALA A 26 20.91 -14.21 16.52
N PHE A 27 21.33 -15.28 15.82
CA PHE A 27 21.59 -16.58 16.44
C PHE A 27 22.74 -16.52 17.47
N GLN A 28 23.80 -15.80 17.19
CA GLN A 28 24.94 -15.66 18.10
C GLN A 28 24.56 -14.93 19.39
N LYS A 29 23.74 -13.86 19.29
CA LYS A 29 23.37 -13.03 20.45
C LYS A 29 22.26 -13.62 21.32
N HIS A 30 21.25 -14.23 20.67
CA HIS A 30 20.03 -14.65 21.36
C HIS A 30 19.91 -16.17 21.55
N GLY A 31 20.68 -16.97 20.81
CA GLY A 31 20.70 -18.42 20.95
C GLY A 31 19.30 -19.04 20.87
N SER A 32 18.96 -19.88 21.85
CA SER A 32 17.67 -20.58 21.91
C SER A 32 16.46 -19.64 22.12
N GLN A 33 16.66 -18.40 22.59
CA GLN A 33 15.57 -17.44 22.77
C GLN A 33 14.90 -17.08 21.45
N LEU A 34 15.63 -17.15 20.31
CA LEU A 34 15.06 -16.95 18.97
C LEU A 34 13.98 -17.97 18.62
N LEU A 35 14.01 -19.13 19.26
CA LEU A 35 13.12 -20.28 18.96
C LEU A 35 12.00 -20.42 20.00
N GLN A 36 11.95 -19.51 20.98
CA GLN A 36 10.93 -19.47 22.02
C GLN A 36 9.77 -18.55 21.64
N TYR A 37 8.64 -18.70 22.31
CA TYR A 37 7.53 -17.75 22.20
C TYR A 37 7.97 -16.34 22.58
N GLY A 38 7.46 -15.35 21.84
CA GLY A 38 7.62 -13.92 22.12
C GLY A 38 6.40 -13.33 22.79
N ILE A 39 6.45 -12.02 23.08
CA ILE A 39 5.31 -11.25 23.55
C ILE A 39 4.38 -10.89 22.37
N SER A 40 3.10 -10.79 22.64
CA SER A 40 2.08 -10.59 21.60
C SER A 40 2.21 -9.24 20.90
N GLU A 41 2.65 -8.20 21.62
CA GLU A 41 2.87 -6.85 21.09
C GLU A 41 4.01 -6.81 20.07
N GLY A 42 4.96 -7.73 20.17
CA GLY A 42 6.16 -7.80 19.34
C GLY A 42 7.43 -7.38 20.09
N TYR A 43 8.57 -7.69 19.47
CA TYR A 43 9.91 -7.49 20.02
C TYR A 43 10.18 -6.02 20.36
N ILE A 44 10.40 -5.72 21.63
CA ILE A 44 10.52 -4.35 22.16
C ILE A 44 11.54 -3.51 21.39
N PRO A 45 12.82 -3.96 21.19
CA PRO A 45 13.79 -3.15 20.46
C PRO A 45 13.37 -2.80 19.03
N LEU A 46 12.64 -3.67 18.34
CA LEU A 46 12.12 -3.38 17.01
C LEU A 46 11.00 -2.33 17.07
N ARG A 47 10.10 -2.41 18.05
CA ARG A 47 9.04 -1.42 18.28
C ARG A 47 9.63 -0.02 18.55
N GLU A 48 10.67 0.06 19.37
CA GLU A 48 11.41 1.31 19.65
C GLU A 48 11.99 1.92 18.38
N LYS A 49 12.63 1.11 17.51
CA LYS A 49 13.18 1.58 16.24
C LYS A 49 12.10 2.06 15.27
N ILE A 50 10.98 1.35 15.19
CA ILE A 50 9.84 1.75 14.37
C ILE A 50 9.30 3.10 14.89
N PHE A 51 9.14 3.25 16.19
CA PHE A 51 8.69 4.50 16.79
C PHE A 51 9.64 5.65 16.48
N GLU A 52 10.93 5.48 16.73
CA GLU A 52 11.96 6.48 16.49
C GLU A 52 11.99 6.95 15.04
N ARG A 53 11.83 6.03 14.08
CA ARG A 53 11.89 6.37 12.67
C ARG A 53 10.62 7.05 12.16
N TYR A 54 9.43 6.56 12.53
CA TYR A 54 8.19 6.94 11.86
C TYR A 54 7.27 7.84 12.68
N TYR A 55 7.39 7.83 14.02
CA TYR A 55 6.37 8.44 14.90
C TYR A 55 6.92 9.47 15.88
N LYS A 56 8.21 9.47 16.17
CA LYS A 56 8.86 10.37 17.14
C LYS A 56 8.54 11.85 16.91
N ASN A 57 8.43 12.27 15.64
CA ASN A 57 8.19 13.66 15.28
C ASN A 57 6.71 14.04 15.25
N ILE A 58 5.81 13.12 15.55
CA ILE A 58 4.38 13.43 15.71
C ILE A 58 4.20 14.10 17.07
N ASN A 59 3.75 15.36 17.05
CA ASN A 59 3.54 16.13 18.27
C ASN A 59 2.25 15.71 19.00
N TYR A 60 2.29 14.54 19.63
CA TYR A 60 1.20 13.99 20.43
C TYR A 60 1.73 13.18 21.61
N GLN A 61 1.48 13.64 22.82
CA GLN A 61 1.99 13.03 24.06
C GLN A 61 1.45 11.61 24.33
N GLY A 62 0.37 11.21 23.64
CA GLY A 62 -0.24 9.88 23.76
C GLY A 62 0.40 8.80 22.89
N LEU A 63 1.54 9.06 22.21
CA LEU A 63 2.25 8.07 21.41
C LEU A 63 3.64 7.78 21.98
N SER A 64 3.94 6.51 22.10
CA SER A 64 5.20 5.94 22.57
C SER A 64 5.45 4.59 21.86
N PRO A 65 6.57 3.92 22.06
CA PRO A 65 6.77 2.56 21.54
C PRO A 65 5.71 1.55 21.98
N GLU A 66 5.02 1.77 23.10
CA GLU A 66 3.93 0.92 23.59
C GLU A 66 2.70 0.97 22.68
N ASN A 67 2.54 2.04 21.90
CA ASN A 67 1.48 2.20 20.93
C ASN A 67 1.72 1.45 19.59
N ILE A 68 2.80 0.66 19.52
CA ILE A 68 3.13 -0.13 18.33
C ILE A 68 2.83 -1.61 18.59
N LEU A 69 2.02 -2.21 17.73
CA LEU A 69 1.74 -3.65 17.67
C LEU A 69 2.34 -4.23 16.40
N ILE A 70 3.27 -5.19 16.53
CA ILE A 70 3.84 -5.88 15.38
C ILE A 70 2.83 -6.89 14.83
N THR A 71 2.68 -6.91 13.51
CA THR A 71 1.75 -7.80 12.80
C THR A 71 2.47 -8.63 11.74
N THR A 72 1.85 -9.72 11.31
CA THR A 72 2.34 -10.59 10.23
C THR A 72 2.09 -9.93 8.86
N GLY A 73 2.79 -8.81 8.64
CA GLY A 73 2.57 -7.87 7.55
C GLY A 73 1.32 -7.01 7.74
N SER A 74 1.17 -5.97 6.89
CA SER A 74 0.02 -5.06 6.93
C SER A 74 -1.33 -5.76 6.67
N GLN A 75 -1.34 -6.89 5.96
CA GLN A 75 -2.57 -7.64 5.69
C GLN A 75 -3.21 -8.17 6.98
N GLN A 76 -2.42 -8.64 7.96
CA GLN A 76 -2.96 -9.01 9.26
C GLN A 76 -3.49 -7.81 10.04
N ALA A 77 -2.84 -6.65 9.92
CA ALA A 77 -3.34 -5.43 10.54
C ALA A 77 -4.74 -5.07 10.03
N LEU A 78 -4.97 -5.16 8.71
CA LEU A 78 -6.29 -4.92 8.11
C LEU A 78 -7.32 -5.93 8.60
N ASP A 79 -6.98 -7.23 8.67
CA ASP A 79 -7.88 -8.27 9.19
C ASP A 79 -8.26 -8.02 10.66
N LEU A 80 -7.27 -7.73 11.51
CA LEU A 80 -7.53 -7.42 12.92
C LEU A 80 -8.41 -6.17 13.11
N ILE A 81 -8.20 -5.13 12.30
CA ILE A 81 -9.03 -3.93 12.30
C ILE A 81 -10.46 -4.28 11.88
N GLY A 82 -10.64 -5.02 10.80
CA GLY A 82 -11.96 -5.52 10.39
C GLY A 82 -12.67 -6.27 11.51
N LYS A 83 -11.96 -7.19 12.16
CA LYS A 83 -12.47 -8.01 13.27
C LYS A 83 -12.97 -7.20 14.49
N ILE A 84 -12.31 -6.10 14.83
CA ILE A 84 -12.69 -5.33 16.04
C ILE A 84 -13.67 -4.19 15.77
N PHE A 85 -13.78 -3.71 14.53
CA PHE A 85 -14.59 -2.53 14.21
C PHE A 85 -15.86 -2.83 13.41
N ILE A 86 -15.89 -3.93 12.65
CA ILE A 86 -16.96 -4.18 11.67
C ILE A 86 -17.90 -5.27 12.18
N ASN A 87 -19.20 -4.95 12.23
CA ASN A 87 -20.27 -5.93 12.24
C ASN A 87 -20.96 -5.94 10.86
N PRO A 88 -21.63 -7.04 10.46
CA PRO A 88 -22.36 -7.09 9.21
C PRO A 88 -23.29 -5.90 9.02
N GLY A 89 -23.19 -5.22 7.87
CA GLY A 89 -23.97 -4.02 7.54
C GLY A 89 -23.43 -2.70 8.08
N ASP A 90 -22.40 -2.69 8.94
CA ASP A 90 -21.79 -1.43 9.40
C ASP A 90 -21.19 -0.65 8.22
N PRO A 91 -21.43 0.66 8.10
CA PRO A 91 -20.83 1.47 7.04
C PRO A 91 -19.34 1.70 7.31
N ILE A 92 -18.55 1.55 6.26
CA ILE A 92 -17.13 1.95 6.22
C ILE A 92 -16.87 2.79 4.97
N LEU A 93 -15.90 3.70 5.05
CA LEU A 93 -15.44 4.47 3.91
C LEU A 93 -14.09 3.95 3.41
N ILE A 94 -13.93 3.89 2.08
CA ILE A 94 -12.69 3.54 1.41
C ILE A 94 -12.51 4.40 0.17
N GLU A 95 -11.28 4.64 -0.24
CA GLU A 95 -10.97 5.31 -1.51
C GLU A 95 -11.59 4.56 -2.70
N ARG A 96 -11.97 5.29 -3.75
CA ARG A 96 -12.52 4.73 -4.99
C ARG A 96 -11.78 5.29 -6.22
N PRO A 97 -10.97 4.46 -6.94
CA PRO A 97 -10.67 3.06 -6.63
C PRO A 97 -9.84 2.91 -5.35
N GLY A 98 -9.97 1.76 -4.65
CA GLY A 98 -9.33 1.48 -3.37
C GLY A 98 -8.36 0.29 -3.43
N TYR A 99 -7.57 0.12 -2.37
CA TYR A 99 -6.63 -1.00 -2.29
C TYR A 99 -7.35 -2.35 -2.17
N LEU A 100 -7.10 -3.23 -3.15
CA LEU A 100 -7.76 -4.54 -3.24
C LEU A 100 -7.56 -5.38 -1.96
N GLY A 101 -6.37 -5.35 -1.35
CA GLY A 101 -6.10 -6.11 -0.12
C GLY A 101 -6.92 -5.62 1.07
N ALA A 102 -7.22 -4.33 1.17
CA ALA A 102 -8.12 -3.78 2.19
C ALA A 102 -9.58 -4.14 1.90
N ILE A 103 -10.02 -4.00 0.64
CA ILE A 103 -11.36 -4.41 0.21
C ILE A 103 -11.60 -5.89 0.56
N GLN A 104 -10.66 -6.77 0.24
CA GLN A 104 -10.75 -8.20 0.53
C GLN A 104 -10.76 -8.51 2.04
N ALA A 105 -9.87 -7.87 2.82
CA ALA A 105 -9.82 -8.09 4.26
C ALA A 105 -11.12 -7.66 4.95
N PHE A 106 -11.64 -6.48 4.61
CA PHE A 106 -12.85 -5.96 5.22
C PHE A 106 -14.11 -6.69 4.74
N SER A 107 -14.16 -7.15 3.48
CA SER A 107 -15.32 -7.87 2.94
C SER A 107 -15.68 -9.13 3.71
N LEU A 108 -14.72 -9.75 4.41
CA LEU A 108 -14.96 -10.92 5.26
C LEU A 108 -15.90 -10.63 6.44
N TYR A 109 -16.03 -9.35 6.81
CA TYR A 109 -16.89 -8.88 7.92
C TYR A 109 -18.21 -8.26 7.42
N GLU A 110 -18.50 -8.38 6.12
CA GLU A 110 -19.76 -7.96 5.48
C GLU A 110 -20.16 -6.49 5.74
N PRO A 111 -19.24 -5.49 5.63
CA PRO A 111 -19.59 -4.09 5.80
C PRO A 111 -20.46 -3.56 4.65
N PHE A 112 -21.19 -2.49 4.91
CA PHE A 112 -21.69 -1.63 3.86
C PHE A 112 -20.57 -0.66 3.43
N THR A 113 -19.87 -1.00 2.35
CA THR A 113 -18.71 -0.23 1.89
C THR A 113 -19.11 0.91 0.97
N ILE A 114 -18.70 2.13 1.32
CA ILE A 114 -18.95 3.35 0.54
C ILE A 114 -17.63 3.85 -0.02
N GLY A 115 -17.53 3.96 -1.34
CA GLY A 115 -16.35 4.48 -2.04
C GLY A 115 -16.35 6.01 -2.08
N VAL A 116 -15.25 6.64 -1.63
CA VAL A 116 -15.01 8.08 -1.79
C VAL A 116 -14.12 8.31 -3.01
N PRO A 117 -14.54 9.10 -4.01
CA PRO A 117 -13.76 9.33 -5.23
C PRO A 117 -12.39 9.96 -4.97
N LEU A 118 -11.46 9.73 -5.90
CA LEU A 118 -10.13 10.35 -5.92
C LEU A 118 -10.05 11.39 -7.03
N GLU A 119 -9.75 12.63 -6.65
CA GLU A 119 -9.25 13.68 -7.53
C GLU A 119 -7.75 13.49 -7.84
N ASP A 120 -7.13 14.36 -8.60
CA ASP A 120 -5.72 14.20 -9.00
C ASP A 120 -4.75 14.39 -7.82
N ASP A 121 -5.14 15.19 -6.84
CA ASP A 121 -4.36 15.46 -5.63
C ASP A 121 -4.89 14.72 -4.39
N GLY A 122 -5.75 13.72 -4.57
CA GLY A 122 -6.22 12.83 -3.50
C GLY A 122 -7.73 12.74 -3.34
N LEU A 123 -8.21 12.40 -2.16
CA LEU A 123 -9.64 12.22 -1.86
C LEU A 123 -10.47 13.48 -2.17
N ASP A 124 -11.64 13.28 -2.76
CA ASP A 124 -12.67 14.30 -2.87
C ASP A 124 -13.21 14.63 -1.46
N THR A 125 -12.74 15.74 -0.90
CA THR A 125 -13.09 16.17 0.45
C THR A 125 -14.52 16.65 0.59
N PHE A 126 -15.15 17.13 -0.49
CA PHE A 126 -16.55 17.52 -0.50
C PHE A 126 -17.46 16.28 -0.41
N VAL A 127 -17.18 15.25 -1.21
CA VAL A 127 -17.91 13.98 -1.14
C VAL A 127 -17.68 13.30 0.22
N LEU A 128 -16.44 13.35 0.75
CA LEU A 128 -16.12 12.81 2.07
C LEU A 128 -16.98 13.46 3.16
N GLU A 129 -17.00 14.79 3.26
CA GLU A 129 -17.74 15.54 4.26
C GLU A 129 -19.25 15.26 4.20
N ASN A 130 -19.82 15.31 2.99
CA ASN A 130 -21.23 14.99 2.76
C ASN A 130 -21.60 13.53 3.11
N THR A 131 -20.68 12.61 2.92
CA THR A 131 -20.93 11.19 3.23
C THR A 131 -20.86 10.94 4.73
N LEU A 132 -19.86 11.48 5.41
CA LEU A 132 -19.69 11.36 6.87
C LEU A 132 -20.89 11.91 7.63
N SER A 133 -21.39 13.10 7.24
CA SER A 133 -22.54 13.73 7.90
C SER A 133 -23.83 12.89 7.81
N LYS A 134 -23.97 12.01 6.81
CA LYS A 134 -25.16 11.20 6.55
C LYS A 134 -25.08 9.77 7.08
N THR A 135 -23.88 9.16 7.11
CA THR A 135 -23.75 7.70 7.26
C THR A 135 -23.09 7.26 8.56
N LYS A 136 -22.34 8.13 9.25
CA LYS A 136 -21.58 7.82 10.48
C LYS A 136 -20.80 6.50 10.40
N PRO A 137 -19.85 6.37 9.46
CA PRO A 137 -19.12 5.13 9.25
C PRO A 137 -18.20 4.81 10.44
N LYS A 138 -17.83 3.54 10.58
CA LYS A 138 -16.89 3.09 11.61
C LYS A 138 -15.52 3.72 11.44
N PHE A 139 -15.06 3.85 10.19
CA PHE A 139 -13.79 4.45 9.84
C PHE A 139 -13.72 4.87 8.37
N LEU A 140 -12.73 5.72 8.06
CA LEU A 140 -12.21 5.94 6.71
C LEU A 140 -10.91 5.16 6.57
N TYR A 141 -10.79 4.32 5.53
CA TYR A 141 -9.52 3.74 5.10
C TYR A 141 -8.93 4.57 3.95
N SER A 142 -7.66 4.96 4.08
CA SER A 142 -6.92 5.70 3.06
C SER A 142 -5.48 5.18 2.90
N ASN A 143 -5.02 5.11 1.65
CA ASN A 143 -3.63 4.88 1.27
C ASN A 143 -3.06 6.18 0.67
N PRO A 144 -2.63 7.16 1.50
CA PRO A 144 -2.50 8.56 1.11
C PRO A 144 -1.28 8.89 0.27
N THR A 145 -0.33 7.96 0.11
CA THR A 145 0.94 8.23 -0.57
C THR A 145 1.24 7.14 -1.59
N PHE A 146 1.35 7.53 -2.87
CA PHE A 146 1.56 6.61 -4.01
C PHE A 146 0.54 5.46 -4.00
N GLN A 147 -0.71 5.84 -3.85
CA GLN A 147 -1.87 4.97 -3.64
C GLN A 147 -1.89 3.76 -4.57
N ASN A 148 -2.21 2.61 -4.02
CA ASN A 148 -2.53 1.42 -4.80
C ASN A 148 -4.05 1.35 -5.01
N PRO A 149 -4.57 1.48 -6.26
CA PRO A 149 -3.87 1.22 -7.52
C PRO A 149 -3.36 2.45 -8.28
N THR A 150 -3.73 3.69 -7.93
CA THR A 150 -3.67 4.86 -8.82
C THR A 150 -2.29 5.53 -8.92
N GLY A 151 -1.38 5.28 -7.97
CA GLY A 151 -0.12 6.02 -7.85
C GLY A 151 -0.27 7.46 -7.37
N LYS A 152 -1.50 7.94 -7.12
CA LYS A 152 -1.80 9.29 -6.64
C LYS A 152 -1.27 9.51 -5.22
N THR A 153 -1.01 10.75 -4.88
CA THR A 153 -0.57 11.15 -3.52
C THR A 153 -1.43 12.31 -3.05
N LEU A 154 -1.97 12.21 -1.84
CA LEU A 154 -2.74 13.28 -1.23
C LEU A 154 -1.85 14.51 -0.99
N SER A 155 -2.30 15.67 -1.46
CA SER A 155 -1.66 16.96 -1.17
C SER A 155 -1.70 17.27 0.33
N ILE A 156 -0.81 18.19 0.77
CA ILE A 156 -0.77 18.59 2.17
C ILE A 156 -2.08 19.27 2.60
N GLU A 157 -2.70 20.01 1.72
CA GLU A 157 -3.99 20.69 1.90
C GLU A 157 -5.10 19.66 2.12
N LYS A 158 -5.14 18.61 1.29
CA LYS A 158 -6.09 17.49 1.42
C LYS A 158 -5.90 16.74 2.74
N ARG A 159 -4.66 16.47 3.16
CA ARG A 159 -4.36 15.80 4.43
C ARG A 159 -4.87 16.60 5.63
N ARG A 160 -4.67 17.91 5.64
CA ARG A 160 -5.20 18.82 6.67
C ARG A 160 -6.72 18.85 6.65
N ARG A 161 -7.32 19.03 5.47
CA ARG A 161 -8.78 19.09 5.33
C ARG A 161 -9.46 17.80 5.77
N ILE A 162 -8.92 16.64 5.38
CA ILE A 162 -9.41 15.32 5.82
C ILE A 162 -9.35 15.21 7.35
N SER A 163 -8.23 15.61 7.98
CA SER A 163 -8.10 15.56 9.43
C SER A 163 -9.09 16.44 10.17
N GLU A 164 -9.40 17.62 9.62
CA GLU A 164 -10.44 18.53 10.17
C GLU A 164 -11.83 17.92 10.07
N ILE A 165 -12.20 17.39 8.90
CA ILE A 165 -13.50 16.74 8.67
C ILE A 165 -13.67 15.54 9.61
N LEU A 166 -12.66 14.66 9.68
CA LEU A 166 -12.71 13.47 10.54
C LEU A 166 -12.82 13.83 12.04
N ARG A 167 -12.16 14.90 12.46
CA ARG A 167 -12.24 15.40 13.84
C ARG A 167 -13.62 15.92 14.17
N MET A 168 -14.24 16.70 13.27
CA MET A 168 -15.62 17.20 13.46
C MET A 168 -16.63 16.06 13.57
N GLU A 169 -16.50 15.05 12.73
CA GLU A 169 -17.40 13.89 12.68
C GLU A 169 -17.01 12.76 13.65
N ASN A 170 -15.93 12.93 14.41
CA ASN A 170 -15.39 11.94 15.34
C ASN A 170 -15.14 10.55 14.71
N CYS A 171 -14.73 10.52 13.44
CA CYS A 171 -14.53 9.31 12.66
C CYS A 171 -13.08 8.83 12.76
N ILE A 172 -12.88 7.52 12.89
CA ILE A 172 -11.54 6.91 12.92
C ILE A 172 -10.93 6.94 11.51
N LEU A 173 -9.63 7.25 11.43
CA LEU A 173 -8.83 7.09 10.22
C LEU A 173 -7.99 5.82 10.31
N ILE A 174 -7.98 5.03 9.23
CA ILE A 174 -6.97 4.00 8.98
C ILE A 174 -6.06 4.55 7.88
N GLU A 175 -4.83 4.91 8.24
CA GLU A 175 -3.81 5.40 7.32
C GLU A 175 -2.83 4.27 6.99
N ASP A 176 -2.93 3.72 5.78
CA ASP A 176 -2.04 2.64 5.30
C ASP A 176 -0.96 3.23 4.39
N ASN A 177 0.29 3.21 4.83
CA ASN A 177 1.40 3.89 4.13
C ASN A 177 2.59 2.96 3.80
N PRO A 178 2.40 1.95 2.95
CA PRO A 178 3.47 1.03 2.58
C PRO A 178 4.49 1.61 1.59
N TYR A 179 4.16 2.70 0.90
CA TYR A 179 4.97 3.26 -0.19
C TYR A 179 5.61 4.60 0.13
N GLY A 180 5.32 5.22 1.25
CA GLY A 180 5.71 6.59 1.58
C GLY A 180 7.22 6.87 1.48
N GLU A 181 8.06 5.87 1.69
CA GLU A 181 9.50 5.97 1.53
C GLU A 181 10.00 5.72 0.09
N ILE A 182 9.17 5.17 -0.81
CA ILE A 182 9.53 4.89 -2.22
C ILE A 182 9.14 6.10 -3.09
N ARG A 183 9.81 7.22 -2.89
CA ARG A 183 9.59 8.48 -3.62
C ARG A 183 10.76 8.78 -4.54
N PHE A 184 10.47 9.36 -5.70
CA PHE A 184 11.49 9.71 -6.69
C PHE A 184 11.92 11.17 -6.61
N GLU A 185 11.15 11.99 -5.91
CA GLU A 185 11.42 13.40 -5.61
C GLU A 185 11.68 13.58 -4.11
N SER A 186 12.36 14.66 -3.73
CA SER A 186 12.91 14.85 -2.37
C SER A 186 11.89 15.24 -1.29
N ASP A 187 10.68 15.68 -1.67
CA ASP A 187 9.74 16.25 -0.69
C ASP A 187 9.02 15.17 0.11
N THR A 188 9.26 15.16 1.41
CA THR A 188 8.53 14.30 2.34
C THR A 188 7.18 14.92 2.69
N MET A 189 6.10 14.14 2.58
CA MET A 189 4.77 14.55 3.02
C MET A 189 4.53 14.08 4.45
N PRO A 190 4.07 14.95 5.37
CA PRO A 190 3.67 14.53 6.70
C PRO A 190 2.47 13.58 6.59
N SER A 191 2.41 12.58 7.48
CA SER A 191 1.25 11.67 7.57
C SER A 191 -0.02 12.43 7.96
N ILE A 192 -1.20 11.90 7.63
CA ILE A 192 -2.47 12.44 8.14
C ILE A 192 -2.51 12.28 9.66
N GLN A 193 -1.92 11.19 10.18
CA GLN A 193 -1.77 10.98 11.63
C GLN A 193 -1.09 12.16 12.34
N SER A 194 -0.15 12.86 11.69
CA SER A 194 0.49 14.03 12.30
C SER A 194 -0.47 15.19 12.57
N PHE A 195 -1.61 15.22 11.88
CA PHE A 195 -2.68 16.22 12.06
C PHE A 195 -3.86 15.69 12.89
N TYR A 196 -4.04 14.36 12.98
CA TYR A 196 -5.15 13.70 13.68
C TYR A 196 -4.71 12.44 14.44
N PRO A 197 -3.71 12.55 15.36
CA PRO A 197 -3.14 11.38 16.03
C PRO A 197 -4.10 10.68 16.99
N GLU A 198 -5.04 11.41 17.58
CA GLU A 198 -5.93 10.93 18.63
C GLU A 198 -6.94 9.85 18.17
N ARG A 199 -7.17 9.72 16.86
CA ARG A 199 -8.09 8.73 16.27
C ARG A 199 -7.58 8.11 14.98
N THR A 200 -6.27 8.13 14.78
CA THR A 200 -5.64 7.50 13.61
C THR A 200 -5.02 6.17 13.99
N ILE A 201 -5.31 5.14 13.18
CA ILE A 201 -4.65 3.85 13.14
C ILE A 201 -3.71 3.88 11.94
N SER A 202 -2.41 4.03 12.19
CA SER A 202 -1.41 4.00 11.13
C SER A 202 -0.89 2.58 10.93
N ILE A 203 -0.81 2.15 9.68
CA ILE A 203 -0.29 0.84 9.28
C ILE A 203 1.00 1.05 8.49
N GLY A 204 2.05 0.29 8.87
CA GLY A 204 3.32 0.27 8.18
C GLY A 204 3.83 -1.14 7.91
N THR A 205 4.84 -1.26 7.05
CA THR A 205 5.42 -2.56 6.67
C THR A 205 6.84 -2.41 6.13
N PHE A 206 7.70 -3.39 6.41
CA PHE A 206 9.01 -3.51 5.75
C PHE A 206 8.94 -4.23 4.39
N SER A 207 7.76 -4.65 3.94
CA SER A 207 7.60 -5.44 2.71
C SER A 207 8.05 -4.72 1.44
N LYS A 208 8.07 -3.39 1.42
CA LYS A 208 8.43 -2.60 0.24
C LYS A 208 9.81 -1.96 0.31
N THR A 209 10.32 -1.77 1.52
CA THR A 209 11.62 -1.12 1.77
C THR A 209 12.74 -2.10 2.06
N LEU A 210 12.41 -3.34 2.47
CA LEU A 210 13.42 -4.35 2.78
C LEU A 210 13.11 -5.70 2.13
N SER A 211 12.12 -6.44 2.66
CA SER A 211 11.74 -7.75 2.12
C SER A 211 10.31 -8.14 2.50
N PRO A 212 9.46 -8.55 1.53
CA PRO A 212 8.12 -9.03 1.83
C PRO A 212 8.11 -10.40 2.52
N GLY A 213 9.15 -11.20 2.36
CA GLY A 213 9.25 -12.57 2.88
C GLY A 213 9.31 -12.64 4.40
N PHE A 214 9.81 -11.61 5.07
CA PHE A 214 9.84 -11.54 6.55
C PHE A 214 8.46 -11.46 7.18
N ARG A 215 7.47 -11.02 6.45
CA ARG A 215 6.09 -10.85 6.95
C ARG A 215 6.03 -9.98 8.22
N VAL A 216 6.75 -8.86 8.25
CA VAL A 216 6.73 -7.90 9.35
C VAL A 216 6.07 -6.61 8.89
N GLY A 217 4.98 -6.26 9.57
CA GLY A 217 4.29 -4.99 9.53
C GLY A 217 3.96 -4.55 10.95
N TRP A 218 3.34 -3.41 11.09
CA TRP A 218 2.93 -2.88 12.40
C TRP A 218 1.71 -2.00 12.29
N VAL A 219 1.05 -1.83 13.43
CA VAL A 219 0.05 -0.80 13.67
C VAL A 219 0.59 0.17 14.72
N CYS A 220 0.38 1.47 14.54
CA CYS A 220 0.55 2.49 15.56
C CYS A 220 -0.78 3.22 15.76
N ALA A 221 -1.31 3.19 16.99
CA ALA A 221 -2.62 3.75 17.30
C ALA A 221 -2.70 4.16 18.79
N PRO A 222 -3.72 4.94 19.20
CA PRO A 222 -3.99 5.20 20.61
C PRO A 222 -4.13 3.92 21.44
N GLU A 223 -3.76 3.97 22.72
CA GLU A 223 -3.67 2.83 23.63
C GLU A 223 -4.96 1.99 23.67
N GLU A 224 -6.11 2.62 23.71
CA GLU A 224 -7.41 1.92 23.74
C GLU A 224 -7.62 1.02 22.52
N ILE A 225 -7.14 1.45 21.35
CA ILE A 225 -7.24 0.68 20.10
C ILE A 225 -6.20 -0.43 20.10
N ILE A 226 -4.95 -0.13 20.52
CA ILE A 226 -3.88 -1.15 20.62
C ILE A 226 -4.31 -2.29 21.55
N ASN A 227 -4.90 -1.99 22.70
CA ASN A 227 -5.36 -3.01 23.63
C ASN A 227 -6.42 -3.94 23.02
N LYS A 228 -7.34 -3.41 22.23
CA LYS A 228 -8.34 -4.24 21.51
C LYS A 228 -7.72 -5.08 20.41
N LEU A 229 -6.82 -4.48 19.62
CA LEU A 229 -6.08 -5.20 18.57
C LEU A 229 -5.22 -6.31 19.15
N LEU A 230 -4.59 -6.08 20.31
CA LEU A 230 -3.78 -7.05 21.03
C LEU A 230 -4.60 -8.29 21.42
N ILE A 231 -5.78 -8.10 22.01
CA ILE A 231 -6.70 -9.20 22.35
C ILE A 231 -7.09 -9.99 21.09
N ALA A 232 -7.45 -9.31 20.00
CA ALA A 232 -7.80 -9.94 18.75
C ALA A 232 -6.62 -10.71 18.13
N LYS A 233 -5.39 -10.16 18.25
CA LYS A 233 -4.17 -10.80 17.78
C LYS A 233 -3.82 -12.04 18.60
N GLN A 234 -3.92 -12.00 19.93
CA GLN A 234 -3.71 -13.15 20.79
C GLN A 234 -4.63 -14.33 20.40
N ALA A 235 -5.88 -14.01 20.08
CA ALA A 235 -6.84 -15.01 19.61
C ALA A 235 -6.57 -15.52 18.18
N SER A 236 -5.79 -14.77 17.37
CA SER A 236 -5.54 -15.11 15.95
C SER A 236 -4.26 -15.91 15.76
N ASP A 237 -3.13 -15.43 16.28
CA ASP A 237 -1.81 -16.04 16.07
C ASP A 237 -0.88 -15.98 17.29
N LEU A 238 -1.38 -15.55 18.44
CA LEU A 238 -0.67 -15.30 19.69
C LEU A 238 0.38 -14.19 19.56
N HIS A 239 1.32 -14.31 18.64
CA HIS A 239 2.32 -13.29 18.29
C HIS A 239 2.86 -13.51 16.87
N SER A 240 3.37 -12.45 16.23
CA SER A 240 4.08 -12.57 14.96
C SER A 240 5.43 -13.26 15.15
N ASN A 241 5.96 -13.87 14.08
CA ASN A 241 7.22 -14.62 14.10
C ASN A 241 8.35 -13.79 14.74
N ILE A 242 8.88 -14.28 15.88
CA ILE A 242 9.91 -13.57 16.66
C ILE A 242 11.28 -13.58 15.98
N LEU A 243 11.62 -14.66 15.28
CA LEU A 243 12.89 -14.76 14.55
C LEU A 243 12.99 -13.65 13.49
N SER A 244 11.93 -13.46 12.69
CA SER A 244 11.87 -12.39 11.70
C SER A 244 12.06 -11.00 12.32
N GLN A 245 11.45 -10.75 13.48
CA GLN A 245 11.55 -9.47 14.17
C GLN A 245 12.97 -9.19 14.69
N ILE A 246 13.61 -10.20 15.27
CA ILE A 246 14.97 -10.07 15.82
C ILE A 246 16.00 -9.91 14.68
N VAL A 247 15.87 -10.68 13.59
CA VAL A 247 16.74 -10.52 12.42
C VAL A 247 16.62 -9.12 11.81
N LEU A 248 15.38 -8.60 11.68
CA LEU A 248 15.17 -7.23 11.23
C LEU A 248 15.77 -6.20 12.18
N ASN A 249 15.64 -6.40 13.49
CA ASN A 249 16.26 -5.52 14.47
C ASN A 249 17.79 -5.53 14.37
N GLU A 250 18.42 -6.71 14.17
CA GLU A 250 19.86 -6.79 13.96
C GLU A 250 20.28 -6.15 12.63
N TYR A 251 19.48 -6.28 11.56
CA TYR A 251 19.71 -5.54 10.32
C TYR A 251 19.69 -4.01 10.59
N LEU A 252 18.67 -3.49 11.27
CA LEU A 252 18.55 -2.07 11.59
C LEU A 252 19.60 -1.55 12.59
N ASN A 253 20.30 -2.46 13.32
CA ASN A 253 21.40 -2.09 14.20
C ASN A 253 22.72 -1.91 13.44
N HIS A 254 22.93 -2.63 12.36
CA HIS A 254 24.24 -2.78 11.73
C HIS A 254 24.30 -2.23 10.30
N TYR A 255 23.13 -1.99 9.68
CA TYR A 255 23.00 -1.49 8.32
C TYR A 255 22.07 -0.29 8.24
N ASP A 256 22.38 0.60 7.31
CA ASP A 256 21.60 1.81 7.05
C ASP A 256 20.42 1.49 6.12
N LEU A 257 19.20 1.58 6.66
CA LEU A 257 17.97 1.37 5.89
C LEU A 257 17.78 2.45 4.82
N ASP A 258 18.26 3.69 5.03
CA ASP A 258 18.10 4.76 4.05
C ASP A 258 18.95 4.49 2.79
N LEU A 259 20.14 3.93 2.95
CA LEU A 259 20.95 3.48 1.81
C LEU A 259 20.25 2.37 1.00
N GLN A 260 19.56 1.45 1.68
CA GLN A 260 18.77 0.41 1.01
C GLN A 260 17.56 1.00 0.28
N ILE A 261 16.87 1.94 0.90
CA ILE A 261 15.73 2.64 0.29
C ILE A 261 16.18 3.45 -0.92
N ASP A 262 17.34 4.09 -0.88
CA ASP A 262 17.89 4.85 -2.00
C ASP A 262 18.26 3.96 -3.20
N LYS A 263 18.76 2.75 -2.96
CA LYS A 263 18.95 1.75 -4.02
C LYS A 263 17.61 1.42 -4.72
N ILE A 264 16.55 1.21 -3.92
CA ILE A 264 15.19 0.92 -4.42
C ILE A 264 14.65 2.12 -5.21
N ARG A 265 14.73 3.33 -4.66
CA ARG A 265 14.29 4.58 -5.29
C ARG A 265 14.92 4.79 -6.67
N ASN A 266 16.25 4.67 -6.73
CA ASN A 266 17.00 4.86 -7.96
C ASN A 266 16.62 3.83 -9.03
N SER A 267 16.53 2.55 -8.66
CA SER A 267 16.12 1.49 -9.58
C SER A 267 14.68 1.68 -10.08
N TYR A 268 13.75 1.97 -9.17
CA TYR A 268 12.33 2.11 -9.53
C TYR A 268 12.09 3.38 -10.35
N LYS A 269 12.82 4.46 -10.11
CA LYS A 269 12.77 5.67 -10.95
C LYS A 269 13.12 5.36 -12.40
N LEU A 270 14.21 4.66 -12.65
CA LEU A 270 14.61 4.24 -14.01
C LEU A 270 13.56 3.35 -14.68
N LYS A 271 13.00 2.40 -13.94
CA LYS A 271 11.94 1.51 -14.45
C LYS A 271 10.64 2.25 -14.74
N LYS A 272 10.28 3.21 -13.86
CA LYS A 272 9.14 4.11 -14.08
C LYS A 272 9.32 4.94 -15.35
N GLU A 273 10.47 5.53 -15.55
CA GLU A 273 10.80 6.33 -16.75
C GLU A 273 10.76 5.47 -18.02
N ALA A 274 11.30 4.25 -17.96
CA ALA A 274 11.21 3.31 -19.07
C ALA A 274 9.76 2.91 -19.39
N MET A 275 8.95 2.63 -18.36
CA MET A 275 7.54 2.30 -18.56
C MET A 275 6.78 3.48 -19.16
N GLU A 276 6.99 4.70 -18.66
CA GLU A 276 6.34 5.90 -19.18
C GLU A 276 6.74 6.18 -20.63
N SER A 277 8.03 5.98 -20.99
CA SER A 277 8.48 6.08 -22.37
C SER A 277 7.78 5.06 -23.29
N ALA A 278 7.65 3.82 -22.82
CA ALA A 278 6.93 2.77 -23.56
C ALA A 278 5.42 3.08 -23.68
N LEU A 279 4.78 3.58 -22.62
CA LEU A 279 3.38 4.02 -22.66
C LEU A 279 3.17 5.13 -23.69
N ASN A 280 4.05 6.15 -23.70
CA ASN A 280 3.99 7.24 -24.69
C ASN A 280 4.18 6.74 -26.13
N ARG A 281 5.01 5.70 -26.33
CA ARG A 281 5.25 5.14 -27.67
C ARG A 281 4.11 4.28 -28.19
N TYR A 282 3.50 3.46 -27.33
CA TYR A 282 2.59 2.41 -27.77
C TYR A 282 1.12 2.64 -27.35
N LEU A 283 0.85 3.45 -26.31
CA LEU A 283 -0.48 3.57 -25.71
C LEU A 283 -1.04 4.99 -25.65
N VAL A 284 -0.31 6.03 -26.01
CA VAL A 284 -0.75 7.44 -25.89
C VAL A 284 -2.08 7.74 -26.61
N GLU A 285 -2.36 7.04 -27.70
CA GLU A 285 -3.61 7.18 -28.46
C GLU A 285 -4.79 6.45 -27.78
N PHE A 286 -4.51 5.47 -26.93
CA PHE A 286 -5.49 4.54 -26.37
C PHE A 286 -5.76 4.74 -24.89
N ALA A 287 -4.89 5.43 -24.15
CA ALA A 287 -5.00 5.58 -22.71
C ALA A 287 -4.49 6.92 -22.21
N ASP A 288 -5.04 7.36 -21.07
CA ASP A 288 -4.53 8.47 -20.28
C ASP A 288 -4.02 7.93 -18.93
N TRP A 289 -3.00 8.61 -18.36
CA TRP A 289 -2.43 8.30 -17.04
C TRP A 289 -1.80 9.53 -16.40
N ILE A 290 -1.65 9.46 -15.08
CA ILE A 290 -0.83 10.41 -14.33
C ILE A 290 0.52 9.75 -14.06
N SER A 291 1.62 10.47 -14.31
CA SER A 291 2.97 10.00 -14.01
C SER A 291 3.17 9.91 -12.50
N PRO A 292 3.43 8.71 -11.93
CA PRO A 292 3.60 8.59 -10.49
C PRO A 292 4.95 9.18 -10.04
N LYS A 293 4.92 9.89 -8.90
CA LYS A 293 6.12 10.49 -8.26
C LYS A 293 6.82 9.54 -7.28
N GLY A 294 6.37 8.30 -7.22
CA GLY A 294 6.86 7.25 -6.34
C GLY A 294 6.01 5.97 -6.42
N GLY A 295 6.18 5.08 -5.47
CA GLY A 295 5.45 3.83 -5.42
C GLY A 295 5.88 2.82 -6.49
N MET A 296 4.91 2.06 -7.01
CA MET A 296 5.19 0.89 -7.85
C MET A 296 4.26 0.75 -9.06
N PHE A 297 3.29 1.67 -9.27
CA PHE A 297 2.19 1.46 -10.20
C PHE A 297 1.91 2.65 -11.10
N PHE A 298 1.50 2.35 -12.33
CA PHE A 298 0.70 3.22 -13.17
C PHE A 298 -0.76 2.75 -13.13
N TRP A 299 -1.68 3.71 -13.17
CA TRP A 299 -3.09 3.51 -13.39
C TRP A 299 -3.48 4.15 -14.71
N LEU A 300 -4.00 3.32 -15.63
CA LEU A 300 -4.38 3.76 -16.95
C LEU A 300 -5.91 3.80 -17.09
N ASN A 301 -6.39 4.86 -17.72
CA ASN A 301 -7.78 4.99 -18.15
C ASN A 301 -7.81 4.83 -19.66
N LEU A 302 -8.39 3.74 -20.16
CA LEU A 302 -8.50 3.49 -21.59
C LEU A 302 -9.57 4.40 -22.19
N LYS A 303 -9.28 4.95 -23.39
CA LYS A 303 -10.20 5.78 -24.16
C LYS A 303 -11.21 4.91 -24.91
N ASN A 304 -12.24 5.55 -25.48
CA ASN A 304 -13.22 4.92 -26.38
C ASN A 304 -13.95 3.70 -25.79
N ASP A 305 -14.26 3.74 -24.48
CA ASP A 305 -15.00 2.69 -23.75
C ASP A 305 -14.40 1.27 -23.88
N LEU A 306 -13.09 1.18 -24.11
CA LEU A 306 -12.37 -0.09 -24.18
C LEU A 306 -12.48 -0.84 -22.86
N ASN A 307 -13.10 -2.01 -22.89
CA ASN A 307 -13.27 -2.83 -21.68
C ASN A 307 -11.99 -3.60 -21.34
N THR A 308 -11.43 -3.32 -20.16
CA THR A 308 -10.15 -3.91 -19.71
C THR A 308 -10.22 -5.40 -19.41
N MET A 309 -11.40 -5.95 -19.09
CA MET A 309 -11.58 -7.40 -18.95
C MET A 309 -11.42 -8.11 -20.28
N LYS A 310 -12.04 -7.58 -21.36
CA LYS A 310 -11.84 -8.10 -22.70
C LYS A 310 -10.40 -7.94 -23.19
N LEU A 311 -9.79 -6.79 -22.88
CA LEU A 311 -8.37 -6.56 -23.18
C LEU A 311 -7.48 -7.55 -22.45
N PHE A 312 -7.78 -7.89 -21.20
CA PHE A 312 -7.01 -8.85 -20.43
C PHE A 312 -6.96 -10.24 -21.10
N GLU A 313 -8.10 -10.74 -21.60
CA GLU A 313 -8.16 -12.02 -22.33
C GLU A 313 -7.23 -12.01 -23.55
N THR A 314 -7.27 -10.93 -24.34
CA THR A 314 -6.42 -10.76 -25.53
C THR A 314 -4.95 -10.59 -25.17
N ALA A 315 -4.66 -9.87 -24.08
CA ALA A 315 -3.30 -9.66 -23.58
C ALA A 315 -2.68 -10.98 -23.07
N ILE A 316 -3.44 -11.81 -22.35
CA ILE A 316 -3.00 -13.15 -21.92
C ILE A 316 -2.64 -14.01 -23.12
N ALA A 317 -3.46 -14.00 -24.17
CA ALA A 317 -3.15 -14.70 -25.42
C ALA A 317 -1.89 -14.16 -26.10
N ASN A 318 -1.55 -12.87 -25.88
CA ASN A 318 -0.30 -12.22 -26.34
C ASN A 318 0.85 -12.31 -25.33
N ASN A 319 0.77 -13.20 -24.32
CA ASN A 319 1.78 -13.43 -23.28
C ASN A 319 2.14 -12.20 -22.45
N VAL A 320 1.18 -11.34 -22.12
CA VAL A 320 1.33 -10.23 -21.17
C VAL A 320 0.12 -10.15 -20.24
N ALA A 321 0.38 -9.86 -18.96
CA ALA A 321 -0.65 -9.74 -17.91
C ALA A 321 -0.57 -8.39 -17.20
N PHE A 322 -1.74 -7.82 -16.87
CA PHE A 322 -1.94 -6.64 -16.04
C PHE A 322 -3.11 -6.92 -15.07
N VAL A 323 -3.53 -5.96 -14.25
CA VAL A 323 -4.76 -6.10 -13.45
C VAL A 323 -5.84 -5.19 -14.03
N PRO A 324 -6.97 -5.73 -14.53
CA PRO A 324 -8.15 -4.93 -14.84
C PRO A 324 -8.62 -4.12 -13.63
N GLY A 325 -9.22 -2.96 -13.85
CA GLY A 325 -9.59 -2.05 -12.77
C GLY A 325 -10.75 -2.52 -11.89
N ASN A 326 -11.63 -3.36 -12.42
CA ASN A 326 -12.86 -3.77 -11.75
C ASN A 326 -12.69 -4.17 -10.26
N PRO A 327 -11.69 -5.01 -9.86
CA PRO A 327 -11.54 -5.43 -8.46
C PRO A 327 -11.20 -4.32 -7.46
N PHE A 328 -10.78 -3.15 -7.94
CA PHE A 328 -10.42 -2.00 -7.09
C PHE A 328 -11.61 -1.09 -6.76
N TYR A 329 -12.80 -1.42 -7.27
CA TYR A 329 -14.00 -0.64 -7.02
C TYR A 329 -14.94 -1.36 -6.06
N THR A 330 -15.51 -0.60 -5.15
CA THR A 330 -16.64 -1.02 -4.33
C THR A 330 -17.92 -0.49 -4.98
N GLY A 331 -18.88 -1.35 -5.29
CA GLY A 331 -20.09 -1.01 -6.06
C GLY A 331 -19.87 -1.04 -7.59
N VAL A 332 -20.39 -0.06 -8.31
CA VAL A 332 -20.28 -0.01 -9.78
C VAL A 332 -18.85 0.31 -10.20
N ALA A 333 -18.20 -0.60 -10.92
CA ALA A 333 -16.83 -0.45 -11.39
C ALA A 333 -16.75 0.32 -12.72
N GLU A 334 -15.69 1.10 -12.89
CA GLU A 334 -15.26 1.60 -14.19
C GLU A 334 -14.60 0.45 -14.95
N THR A 335 -15.05 0.21 -16.19
CA THR A 335 -14.64 -0.97 -16.96
C THR A 335 -13.45 -0.71 -17.88
N ASN A 336 -13.03 0.55 -18.00
CA ASN A 336 -11.94 1.00 -18.87
C ASN A 336 -10.63 1.30 -18.14
N THR A 337 -10.50 0.88 -16.89
CA THR A 337 -9.30 1.17 -16.06
C THR A 337 -8.45 -0.07 -15.87
N MET A 338 -7.13 0.10 -15.72
CA MET A 338 -6.21 -0.98 -15.38
C MET A 338 -4.98 -0.50 -14.60
N ARG A 339 -4.44 -1.41 -13.77
CA ARG A 339 -3.18 -1.20 -13.05
C ARG A 339 -2.05 -1.99 -13.68
N ILE A 340 -0.88 -1.34 -13.85
CA ILE A 340 0.36 -1.98 -14.25
C ILE A 340 1.49 -1.66 -13.25
N ASN A 341 2.31 -2.66 -12.95
CA ASN A 341 3.45 -2.56 -12.03
C ASN A 341 4.76 -2.39 -12.82
N PHE A 342 5.60 -1.42 -12.41
CA PHE A 342 6.91 -1.20 -13.03
C PHE A 342 8.07 -1.72 -12.18
N SER A 343 7.87 -2.05 -10.91
CA SER A 343 8.95 -2.33 -9.97
C SER A 343 9.69 -3.64 -10.25
N HIS A 344 8.97 -4.69 -10.66
CA HIS A 344 9.48 -6.07 -10.71
C HIS A 344 10.25 -6.40 -12.01
N SER A 345 9.82 -5.86 -13.15
CA SER A 345 10.34 -6.22 -14.45
C SER A 345 11.63 -5.46 -14.80
N SER A 346 12.50 -6.05 -15.65
CA SER A 346 13.63 -5.33 -16.27
C SER A 346 13.14 -4.30 -17.28
N ILE A 347 13.96 -3.28 -17.58
CA ILE A 347 13.63 -2.23 -18.57
C ILE A 347 13.27 -2.83 -19.93
N GLU A 348 14.06 -3.81 -20.40
CA GLU A 348 13.79 -4.51 -21.66
C GLU A 348 12.44 -5.25 -21.64
N THR A 349 12.12 -5.88 -20.50
CA THR A 349 10.85 -6.60 -20.31
C THR A 349 9.68 -5.63 -20.27
N ILE A 350 9.85 -4.44 -19.69
CA ILE A 350 8.85 -3.36 -19.65
C ILE A 350 8.50 -2.92 -21.08
N GLU A 351 9.51 -2.55 -21.88
CA GLU A 351 9.32 -2.12 -23.27
C GLU A 351 8.54 -3.17 -24.08
N ARG A 352 9.00 -4.41 -24.04
CA ARG A 352 8.36 -5.53 -24.75
C ARG A 352 6.94 -5.82 -24.27
N GLY A 353 6.69 -5.71 -22.97
CA GLY A 353 5.35 -5.97 -22.40
C GLY A 353 4.34 -4.89 -22.76
N ILE A 354 4.72 -3.61 -22.70
CA ILE A 354 3.84 -2.50 -23.11
C ILE A 354 3.55 -2.54 -24.61
N CYS A 355 4.54 -2.87 -25.46
CA CYS A 355 4.32 -3.12 -26.87
C CYS A 355 3.22 -4.17 -27.10
N ARG A 356 3.27 -5.32 -26.40
CA ARG A 356 2.26 -6.39 -26.49
C ARG A 356 0.87 -5.95 -26.02
N ILE A 357 0.78 -5.07 -25.01
CA ILE A 357 -0.51 -4.48 -24.60
C ILE A 357 -1.05 -3.63 -25.74
N GLY A 358 -0.23 -2.79 -26.38
CA GLY A 358 -0.63 -1.99 -27.54
C GLY A 358 -1.16 -2.83 -28.70
N GLU A 359 -0.43 -3.89 -29.08
CA GLU A 359 -0.89 -4.86 -30.10
C GLU A 359 -2.21 -5.51 -29.71
N SER A 360 -2.43 -5.79 -28.44
CA SER A 360 -3.68 -6.40 -27.95
C SER A 360 -4.85 -5.43 -28.04
N ILE A 361 -4.63 -4.14 -27.78
CA ILE A 361 -5.64 -3.09 -27.96
C ILE A 361 -6.01 -2.96 -29.44
N GLN A 362 -5.03 -2.94 -30.33
CA GLN A 362 -5.26 -2.84 -31.79
C GLN A 362 -6.10 -4.02 -32.33
N LYS A 363 -5.92 -5.23 -31.79
CA LYS A 363 -6.74 -6.40 -32.16
C LYS A 363 -8.21 -6.28 -31.73
N LEU A 364 -8.48 -5.57 -30.62
CA LEU A 364 -9.83 -5.34 -30.11
C LEU A 364 -10.54 -4.16 -30.77
N SER A 365 -9.79 -3.19 -31.22
CA SER A 365 -10.26 -2.01 -31.94
C SER A 365 -9.72 -2.08 -33.37
N PRO A 366 -10.32 -2.88 -34.29
CA PRO A 366 -9.92 -2.82 -35.67
C PRO A 366 -10.21 -1.39 -36.15
N ILE A 367 -9.14 -0.57 -36.22
CA ILE A 367 -9.20 0.71 -36.90
C ILE A 367 -9.66 0.34 -38.33
N SER A 368 -10.87 0.76 -38.66
CA SER A 368 -11.26 0.82 -40.06
C SER A 368 -10.23 1.72 -40.74
N VAL A 369 -9.25 1.08 -41.39
CA VAL A 369 -8.40 1.74 -42.39
C VAL A 369 -9.35 2.16 -43.49
N GLN A 370 -9.94 3.34 -43.37
CA GLN A 370 -10.51 4.04 -44.52
C GLN A 370 -9.32 4.50 -45.32
N GLY A 371 -9.14 3.81 -46.48
CA GLY A 371 -8.18 4.16 -47.50
C GLY A 371 -8.47 5.48 -48.18
#